data_2cc73fc7b31d586a9ab58892bddeccda
#
_entry.id   2cc73fc7b31d586a9ab58892bddeccda
#
_cell.length_a   1.000
_cell.length_b   1.000
_cell.length_c   1.000
_cell.angle_alpha   90.00
_cell.angle_beta   90.00
_cell.angle_gamma   90.00
#
_symmetry.space_group_name_H-M   'P 1'
#
loop_
_entity.id
_entity.type
_entity.pdbx_description
1 polymer ?
#
loop_
_entity_poly.entity_id
_entity_poly.type
_entity_poly.pdbx_seq_one_letter_code
_entity_poly.pdbx_strand_id
1 'polypeptide(L)'
;MNKIFVEGPNEYVLHEKLPNGLDVYMLPNNKVQTYYLTFSAKFGSVITDFKFEGDKTYKHIPVGVAHTLEHLTFYTEDGDASTFYANNGAKSNAYTSTHITCYEVFGYNKFKENLEYLLDYVQTPYYTEKMVNDEKGIITEEIKMYEDDPESVLMSAANECLYVNDNRKNLVTGTKNDVKKTTVKDIELAYNTFYYPANMFVCLTGNFNPDEALAIIEENQAKKTFKEQKKIIVKKIREPKNVAYSYKEIKKDVSIPKTEYALKLPLSSFTKAGINEQTLLTALNIILNMNFGSTSLFREQLVDGNIINDDLVYYASVCGNYLVIEFLCETHYPKRFASLLEEKLNNLIIDEEEFNSKKRVAISNLILVFEDIERANEFISSGIIKYNEVPTYLYDVYNSLNISTLKNVCKKINTKVKTIVVVKENNKTDQKKK
;
A
#
# COMPACT_ATOMS: atom_id res chain seq x y z
N MET A 1 -14.49 4.20 -24.93
CA MET A 1 -14.24 4.38 -23.47
C MET A 1 -15.53 4.28 -22.68
N ASN A 2 -15.55 3.45 -21.64
CA ASN A 2 -16.64 3.38 -20.68
C ASN A 2 -16.49 4.53 -19.65
N LYS A 3 -17.62 5.07 -19.17
CA LYS A 3 -17.64 6.10 -18.13
C LYS A 3 -18.07 5.48 -16.81
N ILE A 4 -17.23 5.54 -15.80
CA ILE A 4 -17.48 5.05 -14.45
C ILE A 4 -17.77 6.26 -13.58
N PHE A 5 -19.01 6.41 -13.13
CA PHE A 5 -19.40 7.52 -12.27
C PHE A 5 -18.99 7.26 -10.83
N VAL A 6 -18.33 8.24 -10.21
CA VAL A 6 -17.97 8.24 -8.79
C VAL A 6 -18.85 9.24 -8.07
N GLU A 7 -19.80 8.72 -7.30
CA GLU A 7 -20.71 9.53 -6.52
C GLU A 7 -19.99 10.20 -5.34
N GLY A 8 -20.45 11.37 -4.95
CA GLY A 8 -19.80 12.22 -3.96
C GLY A 8 -18.93 13.28 -4.63
N PRO A 9 -17.80 12.95 -5.23
CA PRO A 9 -17.04 13.89 -6.06
C PRO A 9 -17.78 14.36 -7.31
N ASN A 10 -18.79 13.58 -7.79
CA ASN A 10 -19.52 13.84 -9.01
C ASN A 10 -18.61 13.85 -10.25
N GLU A 11 -17.67 12.92 -10.31
CA GLU A 11 -16.68 12.80 -11.36
C GLU A 11 -16.85 11.52 -12.16
N TYR A 12 -16.32 11.50 -13.39
CA TYR A 12 -16.32 10.33 -14.26
C TYR A 12 -14.89 9.85 -14.51
N VAL A 13 -14.58 8.64 -14.06
CA VAL A 13 -13.37 7.94 -14.48
C VAL A 13 -13.66 7.26 -15.81
N LEU A 14 -12.85 7.58 -16.83
CA LEU A 14 -12.92 6.92 -18.14
C LEU A 14 -12.11 5.62 -18.08
N HIS A 15 -12.65 4.55 -18.64
CA HIS A 15 -11.99 3.24 -18.68
C HIS A 15 -12.03 2.65 -20.08
N GLU A 16 -10.91 2.14 -20.53
CA GLU A 16 -10.79 1.34 -21.75
C GLU A 16 -9.93 0.11 -21.47
N LYS A 17 -10.35 -1.03 -22.00
CA LYS A 17 -9.55 -2.25 -21.99
C LYS A 17 -9.07 -2.54 -23.40
N LEU A 18 -7.75 -2.47 -23.59
CA LEU A 18 -7.14 -2.68 -24.90
C LEU A 18 -7.20 -4.16 -25.32
N PRO A 19 -7.07 -4.46 -26.63
CA PRO A 19 -7.09 -5.85 -27.13
C PRO A 19 -6.02 -6.75 -26.55
N ASN A 20 -4.86 -6.22 -26.14
CA ASN A 20 -3.78 -6.95 -25.45
C ASN A 20 -4.05 -7.17 -23.95
N GLY A 21 -5.19 -6.66 -23.44
CA GLY A 21 -5.62 -6.81 -22.05
C GLY A 21 -5.19 -5.70 -21.10
N LEU A 22 -4.43 -4.70 -21.55
CA LEU A 22 -4.08 -3.55 -20.73
C LEU A 22 -5.32 -2.74 -20.38
N ASP A 23 -5.52 -2.48 -19.09
CA ASP A 23 -6.58 -1.59 -18.60
C ASP A 23 -6.04 -0.15 -18.51
N VAL A 24 -6.78 0.82 -19.07
CA VAL A 24 -6.45 2.25 -19.05
C VAL A 24 -7.55 2.99 -18.30
N TYR A 25 -7.17 3.71 -17.24
CA TYR A 25 -8.06 4.55 -16.45
C TYR A 25 -7.64 6.01 -16.59
N MET A 26 -8.60 6.91 -16.78
CA MET A 26 -8.31 8.32 -16.97
C MET A 26 -9.29 9.20 -16.22
N LEU A 27 -8.79 10.20 -15.50
CA LEU A 27 -9.55 11.26 -14.87
C LEU A 27 -9.02 12.61 -15.37
N PRO A 28 -9.48 13.10 -16.53
CA PRO A 28 -9.07 14.38 -17.07
C PRO A 28 -9.59 15.53 -16.19
N ASN A 29 -8.71 16.50 -15.87
CA ASN A 29 -9.04 17.67 -15.08
C ASN A 29 -8.39 18.91 -15.71
N ASN A 30 -9.17 19.72 -16.43
CA ASN A 30 -8.70 20.93 -17.10
C ASN A 30 -8.61 22.16 -16.18
N LYS A 31 -8.96 22.04 -14.90
CA LYS A 31 -8.82 23.11 -13.90
C LYS A 31 -7.39 23.23 -13.37
N VAL A 32 -6.57 22.21 -13.58
CA VAL A 32 -5.15 22.18 -13.21
C VAL A 32 -4.26 22.33 -14.43
N GLN A 33 -2.97 22.64 -14.24
CA GLN A 33 -2.00 22.75 -15.35
C GLN A 33 -1.12 21.49 -15.45
N THR A 34 -1.15 20.64 -14.44
CA THR A 34 -0.28 19.47 -14.30
C THR A 34 -1.02 18.19 -14.63
N TYR A 35 -0.25 17.15 -14.93
CA TYR A 35 -0.75 15.78 -15.06
C TYR A 35 0.08 14.84 -14.18
N TYR A 36 -0.54 13.75 -13.79
CA TYR A 36 0.09 12.65 -13.07
C TYR A 36 -0.26 11.34 -13.76
N LEU A 37 0.78 10.60 -14.14
CA LEU A 37 0.69 9.36 -14.91
C LEU A 37 1.25 8.23 -14.06
N THR A 38 0.54 7.11 -13.98
CA THR A 38 1.06 5.91 -13.35
C THR A 38 0.91 4.71 -14.28
N PHE A 39 1.95 3.87 -14.31
CA PHE A 39 1.93 2.58 -14.97
C PHE A 39 2.31 1.49 -13.98
N SER A 40 1.39 0.60 -13.72
CA SER A 40 1.47 -0.31 -12.58
C SER A 40 1.40 -1.77 -13.01
N ALA A 41 2.27 -2.60 -12.44
CA ALA A 41 2.21 -4.06 -12.53
C ALA A 41 1.60 -4.63 -11.25
N LYS A 42 0.60 -5.52 -11.36
CA LYS A 42 0.00 -6.23 -10.22
C LYS A 42 0.96 -7.31 -9.71
N PHE A 43 2.12 -6.85 -9.25
CA PHE A 43 3.22 -7.64 -8.72
C PHE A 43 3.91 -6.86 -7.61
N GLY A 44 3.97 -7.44 -6.41
CA GLY A 44 4.58 -6.82 -5.23
C GLY A 44 5.24 -7.85 -4.33
N SER A 45 5.75 -7.40 -3.20
CA SER A 45 6.65 -8.15 -2.31
C SER A 45 6.06 -9.44 -1.72
N VAL A 46 4.73 -9.57 -1.65
CA VAL A 46 4.10 -10.78 -1.08
C VAL A 46 4.05 -11.96 -2.07
N ILE A 47 4.29 -11.70 -3.35
CA ILE A 47 4.24 -12.73 -4.40
C ILE A 47 5.63 -13.32 -4.58
N THR A 48 5.85 -14.49 -3.98
CA THR A 48 7.11 -15.25 -4.09
C THR A 48 6.93 -16.61 -4.74
N ASP A 49 5.73 -17.19 -4.65
CA ASP A 49 5.42 -18.51 -5.19
C ASP A 49 4.20 -18.45 -6.10
N PHE A 50 4.36 -18.87 -7.33
CA PHE A 50 3.30 -18.86 -8.35
C PHE A 50 3.46 -20.00 -9.35
N LYS A 51 2.42 -20.28 -10.12
CA LYS A 51 2.45 -21.20 -11.25
C LYS A 51 1.51 -20.72 -12.35
N PHE A 52 1.73 -21.20 -13.57
CA PHE A 52 0.76 -21.02 -14.64
C PHE A 52 -0.35 -22.08 -14.57
N GLU A 53 -1.51 -21.74 -15.08
CA GLU A 53 -2.62 -22.70 -15.19
C GLU A 53 -2.19 -23.91 -16.00
N GLY A 54 -2.43 -25.11 -15.44
CA GLY A 54 -1.95 -26.39 -15.98
C GLY A 54 -0.61 -26.88 -15.43
N ASP A 55 0.19 -26.02 -14.79
CA ASP A 55 1.45 -26.43 -14.16
C ASP A 55 1.20 -27.25 -12.89
N LYS A 56 2.00 -28.32 -12.71
CA LYS A 56 1.92 -29.18 -11.51
C LYS A 56 2.63 -28.56 -10.30
N THR A 57 3.70 -27.81 -10.53
CA THR A 57 4.59 -27.27 -9.46
C THR A 57 4.57 -25.76 -9.46
N TYR A 58 4.78 -25.18 -8.28
CA TYR A 58 5.01 -23.75 -8.13
C TYR A 58 6.45 -23.41 -8.49
N LYS A 59 6.63 -22.29 -9.15
CA LYS A 59 7.89 -21.59 -9.31
C LYS A 59 8.09 -20.70 -8.08
N HIS A 60 9.33 -20.44 -7.71
CA HIS A 60 9.69 -19.58 -6.58
C HIS A 60 10.65 -18.51 -7.05
N ILE A 61 10.46 -17.29 -6.53
CA ILE A 61 11.38 -16.16 -6.64
C ILE A 61 11.73 -15.65 -5.24
N PRO A 62 12.96 -15.17 -5.00
CA PRO A 62 13.34 -14.61 -3.70
C PRO A 62 12.47 -13.43 -3.27
N VAL A 63 12.35 -13.21 -1.96
CA VAL A 63 11.80 -11.97 -1.40
C VAL A 63 12.64 -10.79 -1.88
N GLY A 64 12.02 -9.65 -2.19
CA GLY A 64 12.70 -8.45 -2.67
C GLY A 64 12.90 -8.38 -4.18
N VAL A 65 12.59 -9.45 -4.95
CA VAL A 65 12.71 -9.43 -6.42
C VAL A 65 11.83 -8.34 -7.05
N ALA A 66 10.62 -8.10 -6.53
CA ALA A 66 9.76 -7.05 -7.04
C ALA A 66 10.42 -5.66 -6.92
N HIS A 67 11.02 -5.36 -5.78
CA HIS A 67 11.74 -4.13 -5.54
C HIS A 67 13.04 -4.03 -6.36
N THR A 68 13.81 -5.10 -6.43
CA THR A 68 15.00 -5.13 -7.30
C THR A 68 14.64 -4.88 -8.76
N LEU A 69 13.51 -5.44 -9.22
CA LEU A 69 13.03 -5.24 -10.59
C LEU A 69 12.56 -3.80 -10.81
N GLU A 70 11.96 -3.15 -9.82
CA GLU A 70 11.60 -1.74 -9.86
C GLU A 70 12.84 -0.87 -10.17
N HIS A 71 13.91 -1.00 -9.40
CA HIS A 71 15.18 -0.29 -9.63
C HIS A 71 15.74 -0.55 -11.03
N LEU A 72 15.79 -1.81 -11.44
CA LEU A 72 16.35 -2.20 -12.73
C LEU A 72 15.53 -1.68 -13.91
N THR A 73 14.23 -1.43 -13.74
CA THR A 73 13.37 -0.94 -14.82
C THR A 73 13.72 0.50 -15.24
N PHE A 74 14.35 1.31 -14.38
CA PHE A 74 14.83 2.64 -14.74
C PHE A 74 16.03 2.63 -15.69
N TYR A 75 16.72 1.51 -15.85
CA TYR A 75 17.81 1.38 -16.82
C TYR A 75 17.26 1.15 -18.22
N THR A 76 17.71 1.96 -19.17
CA THR A 76 17.38 1.85 -20.60
C THR A 76 18.67 1.81 -21.43
N GLU A 77 18.57 1.51 -22.72
CA GLU A 77 19.73 1.59 -23.63
C GLU A 77 20.32 3.00 -23.69
N ASP A 78 19.48 4.02 -23.54
CA ASP A 78 19.86 5.44 -23.60
C ASP A 78 20.30 6.01 -22.24
N GLY A 79 20.29 5.20 -21.18
CA GLY A 79 20.68 5.60 -19.82
C GLY A 79 19.53 5.48 -18.80
N ASP A 80 19.57 6.34 -17.78
CA ASP A 80 18.56 6.35 -16.71
C ASP A 80 17.30 7.09 -17.13
N ALA A 81 16.13 6.46 -16.97
CA ALA A 81 14.84 7.02 -17.35
C ALA A 81 14.52 8.35 -16.62
N SER A 82 15.01 8.54 -15.40
CA SER A 82 14.80 9.79 -14.65
C SER A 82 15.45 10.98 -15.35
N THR A 83 16.55 10.76 -16.05
CA THR A 83 17.24 11.81 -16.82
C THR A 83 16.38 12.32 -17.97
N PHE A 84 15.67 11.41 -18.67
CA PHE A 84 14.73 11.81 -19.73
C PHE A 84 13.63 12.74 -19.18
N TYR A 85 13.03 12.38 -18.06
CA TYR A 85 11.98 13.19 -17.44
C TYR A 85 12.48 14.54 -16.95
N ALA A 86 13.65 14.57 -16.29
CA ALA A 86 14.28 15.80 -15.84
C ALA A 86 14.53 16.77 -17.03
N ASN A 87 15.01 16.26 -18.16
CA ASN A 87 15.22 17.05 -19.37
C ASN A 87 13.90 17.55 -19.99
N ASN A 88 12.79 16.87 -19.72
CA ASN A 88 11.45 17.27 -20.14
C ASN A 88 10.72 18.15 -19.13
N GLY A 89 11.36 18.52 -18.01
CA GLY A 89 10.73 19.32 -16.94
C GLY A 89 9.65 18.54 -16.18
N ALA A 90 9.77 17.21 -16.15
CA ALA A 90 8.91 16.33 -15.39
C ALA A 90 9.71 15.65 -14.26
N LYS A 91 9.00 15.08 -13.28
CA LYS A 91 9.57 14.25 -12.21
C LYS A 91 9.10 12.82 -12.41
N SER A 92 9.97 11.86 -12.18
CA SER A 92 9.62 10.45 -12.14
C SER A 92 9.93 9.87 -10.77
N ASN A 93 9.17 8.87 -10.39
CA ASN A 93 9.36 8.08 -9.18
C ASN A 93 8.85 6.66 -9.44
N ALA A 94 9.13 5.74 -8.53
CA ALA A 94 8.48 4.44 -8.48
C ALA A 94 8.40 3.96 -7.03
N TYR A 95 7.55 2.99 -6.79
CA TYR A 95 7.49 2.29 -5.52
C TYR A 95 7.01 0.86 -5.69
N THR A 96 7.53 0.00 -4.82
CA THR A 96 7.02 -1.36 -4.64
C THR A 96 6.29 -1.46 -3.31
N SER A 97 5.08 -1.99 -3.36
CA SER A 97 4.31 -2.33 -2.16
C SER A 97 4.08 -3.83 -2.04
N THR A 98 3.17 -4.25 -1.18
CA THR A 98 2.84 -5.66 -0.99
C THR A 98 2.25 -6.32 -2.24
N HIS A 99 1.49 -5.59 -3.08
CA HIS A 99 0.73 -6.16 -4.20
C HIS A 99 1.02 -5.53 -5.55
N ILE A 100 1.78 -4.45 -5.60
CA ILE A 100 1.99 -3.65 -6.82
C ILE A 100 3.42 -3.13 -6.87
N THR A 101 3.94 -2.98 -8.08
CA THR A 101 5.04 -2.09 -8.43
C THR A 101 4.47 -1.01 -9.36
N CYS A 102 4.67 0.25 -9.02
CA CYS A 102 4.11 1.41 -9.70
C CYS A 102 5.23 2.33 -10.16
N TYR A 103 5.14 2.82 -11.40
CA TYR A 103 6.02 3.82 -11.99
C TYR A 103 5.22 5.09 -12.22
N GLU A 104 5.76 6.23 -11.79
CA GLU A 104 5.05 7.50 -11.65
C GLU A 104 5.74 8.60 -12.43
N VAL A 105 4.95 9.47 -13.07
CA VAL A 105 5.44 10.68 -13.74
C VAL A 105 4.53 11.85 -13.42
N PHE A 106 5.11 12.90 -12.88
CA PHE A 106 4.45 14.18 -12.65
C PHE A 106 5.03 15.25 -13.58
N GLY A 107 4.17 15.91 -14.35
CA GLY A 107 4.61 16.92 -15.31
C GLY A 107 3.54 17.97 -15.61
N TYR A 108 3.93 18.97 -16.44
CA TYR A 108 3.03 20.03 -16.89
C TYR A 108 3.11 20.29 -18.39
N ASN A 109 4.14 19.76 -19.06
CA ASN A 109 4.36 19.89 -20.50
C ASN A 109 4.82 18.57 -21.09
N LYS A 110 4.96 18.50 -22.42
CA LYS A 110 5.43 17.30 -23.13
C LYS A 110 4.70 16.02 -22.72
N PHE A 111 3.37 16.13 -22.55
CA PHE A 111 2.52 15.01 -22.11
C PHE A 111 2.70 13.79 -23.00
N LYS A 112 2.67 13.96 -24.32
CA LYS A 112 2.81 12.86 -25.27
C LYS A 112 4.13 12.13 -25.10
N GLU A 113 5.24 12.86 -25.15
CA GLU A 113 6.59 12.30 -25.04
C GLU A 113 6.81 11.58 -23.70
N ASN A 114 6.29 12.16 -22.62
CA ASN A 114 6.43 11.59 -21.28
C ASN A 114 5.56 10.33 -21.12
N LEU A 115 4.35 10.30 -21.70
CA LEU A 115 3.48 9.12 -21.68
C LEU A 115 4.06 7.99 -22.55
N GLU A 116 4.49 8.27 -23.79
CA GLU A 116 5.10 7.28 -24.67
C GLU A 116 6.34 6.65 -24.00
N TYR A 117 7.19 7.48 -23.42
CA TYR A 117 8.40 7.00 -22.75
C TYR A 117 8.09 6.16 -21.51
N LEU A 118 7.05 6.52 -20.71
CA LEU A 118 6.59 5.70 -19.58
C LEU A 118 6.20 4.30 -20.04
N LEU A 119 5.40 4.21 -21.10
CA LEU A 119 4.97 2.93 -21.65
C LEU A 119 6.16 2.11 -22.20
N ASP A 120 7.16 2.80 -22.76
CA ASP A 120 8.28 2.14 -23.41
C ASP A 120 9.27 1.56 -22.39
N TYR A 121 9.79 2.36 -21.44
CA TYR A 121 10.81 1.84 -20.54
C TYR A 121 10.27 0.79 -19.58
N VAL A 122 9.02 0.92 -19.14
CA VAL A 122 8.40 -0.09 -18.24
C VAL A 122 8.18 -1.42 -18.95
N GLN A 123 7.91 -1.41 -20.27
CA GLN A 123 7.66 -2.62 -21.05
C GLN A 123 8.84 -3.09 -21.91
N THR A 124 9.99 -2.43 -21.80
CA THR A 124 11.21 -2.83 -22.54
C THR A 124 12.34 -3.04 -21.56
N PRO A 125 12.49 -4.27 -21.03
CA PRO A 125 13.48 -4.54 -20.00
C PRO A 125 14.89 -4.41 -20.56
N TYR A 126 15.73 -3.67 -19.84
CA TYR A 126 17.15 -3.51 -20.17
C TYR A 126 17.99 -3.69 -18.91
N TYR A 127 18.47 -4.90 -18.69
CA TYR A 127 19.37 -5.19 -17.58
C TYR A 127 20.34 -6.33 -17.93
N THR A 128 21.55 -6.20 -17.45
CA THR A 128 22.63 -7.18 -17.59
C THR A 128 22.96 -7.81 -16.25
N GLU A 129 23.70 -8.91 -16.24
CA GLU A 129 24.19 -9.52 -15.00
C GLU A 129 25.03 -8.53 -14.17
N LYS A 130 25.81 -7.65 -14.83
CA LYS A 130 26.56 -6.60 -14.16
C LYS A 130 25.64 -5.62 -13.46
N MET A 131 24.60 -5.09 -14.14
CA MET A 131 23.63 -4.14 -13.56
C MET A 131 22.90 -4.75 -12.35
N VAL A 132 22.45 -6.00 -12.46
CA VAL A 132 21.85 -6.71 -11.33
C VAL A 132 22.81 -6.85 -10.14
N ASN A 133 24.11 -7.08 -10.39
CA ASN A 133 25.09 -7.17 -9.32
C ASN A 133 25.43 -5.80 -8.72
N ASP A 134 25.51 -4.75 -9.53
CA ASP A 134 25.74 -3.38 -9.08
C ASP A 134 24.56 -2.91 -8.19
N GLU A 135 23.32 -3.21 -8.61
CA GLU A 135 22.10 -2.85 -7.89
C GLU A 135 21.98 -3.51 -6.51
N LYS A 136 22.54 -4.73 -6.34
CA LYS A 136 22.61 -5.36 -5.01
C LYS A 136 23.36 -4.51 -3.98
N GLY A 137 24.37 -3.78 -4.41
CA GLY A 137 25.09 -2.83 -3.56
C GLY A 137 24.18 -1.70 -3.08
N ILE A 138 23.47 -1.07 -4.02
CA ILE A 138 22.56 0.06 -3.76
C ILE A 138 21.44 -0.38 -2.81
N ILE A 139 20.74 -1.47 -3.12
CA ILE A 139 19.66 -2.00 -2.28
C ILE A 139 20.17 -2.42 -0.89
N THR A 140 21.41 -2.92 -0.80
CA THR A 140 22.00 -3.26 0.51
C THR A 140 22.22 -2.03 1.38
N GLU A 141 22.64 -0.89 0.79
CA GLU A 141 22.77 0.39 1.52
C GLU A 141 21.38 0.95 1.89
N GLU A 142 20.39 0.82 1.02
CA GLU A 142 19.01 1.19 1.33
C GLU A 142 18.44 0.35 2.50
N ILE A 143 18.68 -0.95 2.53
CA ILE A 143 18.29 -1.81 3.67
C ILE A 143 18.95 -1.31 4.96
N LYS A 144 20.23 -0.87 4.93
CA LYS A 144 20.87 -0.30 6.10
C LYS A 144 20.21 1.00 6.55
N MET A 145 19.80 1.85 5.60
CA MET A 145 19.09 3.08 5.91
C MET A 145 17.78 2.77 6.65
N TYR A 146 17.00 1.77 6.21
CA TYR A 146 15.79 1.32 6.92
C TYR A 146 16.10 0.66 8.27
N GLU A 147 17.21 -0.11 8.36
CA GLU A 147 17.65 -0.68 9.63
C GLU A 147 18.07 0.41 10.64
N ASP A 148 18.53 1.57 10.18
CA ASP A 148 18.95 2.68 11.04
C ASP A 148 17.80 3.62 11.40
N ASP A 149 16.72 3.68 10.60
CA ASP A 149 15.54 4.48 10.89
C ASP A 149 14.61 3.79 11.90
N PRO A 150 14.37 4.41 13.09
CA PRO A 150 13.55 3.81 14.14
C PRO A 150 12.09 3.54 13.76
N GLU A 151 11.49 4.32 12.86
CA GLU A 151 10.11 4.09 12.39
C GLU A 151 10.03 2.88 11.47
N SER A 152 10.92 2.79 10.51
CA SER A 152 11.04 1.63 9.62
C SER A 152 11.29 0.34 10.40
N VAL A 153 12.14 0.41 11.43
CA VAL A 153 12.40 -0.71 12.35
C VAL A 153 11.14 -1.10 13.13
N LEU A 154 10.37 -0.13 13.63
CA LEU A 154 9.11 -0.40 14.32
C LEU A 154 8.12 -1.12 13.44
N MET A 155 7.82 -0.55 12.26
CA MET A 155 6.85 -1.10 11.30
C MET A 155 7.27 -2.49 10.79
N SER A 156 8.54 -2.68 10.47
CA SER A 156 9.07 -3.97 10.03
C SER A 156 8.93 -5.03 11.13
N ALA A 157 9.30 -4.69 12.37
CA ALA A 157 9.19 -5.61 13.49
C ALA A 157 7.72 -5.90 13.87
N ALA A 158 6.82 -4.95 13.69
CA ALA A 158 5.38 -5.19 13.90
C ALA A 158 4.83 -6.20 12.89
N ASN A 159 5.18 -6.06 11.62
CA ASN A 159 4.83 -7.03 10.58
C ASN A 159 5.40 -8.43 10.88
N GLU A 160 6.69 -8.51 11.28
CA GLU A 160 7.30 -9.77 11.69
C GLU A 160 6.57 -10.41 12.89
N CYS A 161 6.11 -9.60 13.82
CA CYS A 161 5.35 -10.08 14.98
C CYS A 161 3.92 -10.48 14.64
N LEU A 162 3.25 -9.76 13.73
CA LEU A 162 1.86 -10.03 13.34
C LEU A 162 1.70 -11.30 12.51
N TYR A 163 2.62 -11.55 11.56
CA TYR A 163 2.46 -12.60 10.57
C TYR A 163 3.38 -13.78 10.81
N VAL A 164 2.80 -14.99 10.84
CA VAL A 164 3.54 -16.25 11.01
C VAL A 164 4.04 -16.76 9.65
N ASN A 165 3.14 -16.85 8.68
CA ASN A 165 3.42 -17.45 7.36
C ASN A 165 3.33 -16.42 6.23
N ASP A 166 2.53 -15.36 6.37
CA ASP A 166 2.31 -14.38 5.32
C ASP A 166 3.61 -13.62 5.01
N ASN A 167 3.87 -13.39 3.73
CA ASN A 167 5.08 -12.70 3.27
C ASN A 167 5.14 -11.22 3.70
N ARG A 168 4.05 -10.63 4.17
CA ARG A 168 4.05 -9.28 4.77
C ARG A 168 4.99 -9.15 5.96
N LYS A 169 5.37 -10.26 6.61
CA LYS A 169 6.39 -10.28 7.67
C LYS A 169 7.79 -9.88 7.20
N ASN A 170 8.03 -9.92 5.90
CA ASN A 170 9.31 -9.59 5.30
C ASN A 170 9.33 -8.12 4.86
N LEU A 171 10.50 -7.52 4.84
CA LEU A 171 10.71 -6.22 4.19
C LEU A 171 10.36 -6.32 2.70
N VAL A 172 9.85 -5.23 2.13
CA VAL A 172 9.58 -5.12 0.68
C VAL A 172 10.87 -5.33 -0.12
N THR A 173 11.97 -4.80 0.36
CA THR A 173 13.32 -4.95 -0.20
C THR A 173 13.87 -6.38 -0.09
N GLY A 174 13.28 -7.23 0.75
CA GLY A 174 13.90 -8.46 1.22
C GLY A 174 15.00 -8.18 2.26
N THR A 175 15.67 -9.24 2.69
CA THR A 175 16.88 -9.13 3.55
C THR A 175 18.14 -8.98 2.69
N LYS A 176 19.23 -8.50 3.27
CA LYS A 176 20.55 -8.47 2.61
C LYS A 176 20.96 -9.84 2.02
N ASN A 177 20.54 -10.93 2.67
CA ASN A 177 20.82 -12.28 2.19
C ASN A 177 19.93 -12.65 0.99
N ASP A 178 18.67 -12.19 0.94
CA ASP A 178 17.79 -12.39 -0.19
C ASP A 178 18.29 -11.62 -1.41
N VAL A 179 18.64 -10.34 -1.24
CA VAL A 179 19.25 -9.49 -2.29
C VAL A 179 20.51 -10.13 -2.84
N LYS A 180 21.41 -10.63 -1.98
CA LYS A 180 22.63 -11.31 -2.41
C LYS A 180 22.36 -12.54 -3.27
N LYS A 181 21.31 -13.30 -2.97
CA LYS A 181 20.94 -14.54 -3.68
C LYS A 181 20.17 -14.30 -4.99
N THR A 182 19.56 -13.13 -5.15
CA THR A 182 18.78 -12.79 -6.36
C THR A 182 19.69 -12.89 -7.59
N THR A 183 19.19 -13.52 -8.65
CA THR A 183 19.88 -13.74 -9.91
C THR A 183 19.19 -13.06 -11.07
N VAL A 184 19.88 -12.84 -12.18
CA VAL A 184 19.25 -12.36 -13.44
C VAL A 184 18.07 -13.24 -13.83
N LYS A 185 18.18 -14.56 -13.64
CA LYS A 185 17.10 -15.49 -13.96
C LYS A 185 15.83 -15.27 -13.11
N ASP A 186 16.01 -14.89 -11.84
CA ASP A 186 14.88 -14.56 -10.97
C ASP A 186 14.18 -13.28 -11.45
N ILE A 187 14.98 -12.27 -11.84
CA ILE A 187 14.48 -11.01 -12.43
C ILE A 187 13.75 -11.27 -13.75
N GLU A 188 14.36 -12.02 -14.67
CA GLU A 188 13.75 -12.42 -15.95
C GLU A 188 12.44 -13.20 -15.74
N LEU A 189 12.45 -14.14 -14.79
CA LEU A 189 11.26 -14.93 -14.45
C LEU A 189 10.13 -14.03 -13.94
N ALA A 190 10.44 -13.08 -13.03
CA ALA A 190 9.47 -12.15 -12.49
C ALA A 190 8.93 -11.22 -13.58
N TYR A 191 9.83 -10.58 -14.34
CA TYR A 191 9.45 -9.67 -15.41
C TYR A 191 8.57 -10.36 -16.45
N ASN A 192 9.04 -11.46 -17.04
CA ASN A 192 8.31 -12.21 -18.05
C ASN A 192 6.99 -12.79 -17.56
N THR A 193 6.81 -12.92 -16.23
CA THR A 193 5.56 -13.43 -15.66
C THR A 193 4.58 -12.30 -15.38
N PHE A 194 5.01 -11.18 -14.80
CA PHE A 194 4.10 -10.20 -14.24
C PHE A 194 3.99 -8.90 -15.03
N TYR A 195 5.00 -8.56 -15.87
CA TYR A 195 5.00 -7.33 -16.68
C TYR A 195 4.44 -7.57 -18.08
N TYR A 196 3.19 -8.01 -18.14
CA TYR A 196 2.46 -8.17 -19.40
C TYR A 196 1.12 -7.41 -19.34
N PRO A 197 0.61 -6.91 -20.47
CA PRO A 197 -0.48 -5.95 -20.48
C PRO A 197 -1.68 -6.33 -19.61
N ALA A 198 -2.18 -7.57 -19.69
CA ALA A 198 -3.36 -7.99 -18.92
C ALA A 198 -3.13 -8.11 -17.39
N ASN A 199 -1.89 -8.01 -16.91
CA ASN A 199 -1.55 -7.91 -15.49
C ASN A 199 -1.15 -6.50 -15.07
N MET A 200 -1.25 -5.53 -15.98
CA MET A 200 -0.86 -4.15 -15.77
C MET A 200 -2.04 -3.20 -15.99
N PHE A 201 -1.93 -2.00 -15.50
CA PHE A 201 -2.87 -0.93 -15.80
C PHE A 201 -2.17 0.42 -15.81
N VAL A 202 -2.69 1.35 -16.63
CA VAL A 202 -2.30 2.75 -16.67
C VAL A 202 -3.39 3.57 -15.99
N CYS A 203 -3.01 4.52 -15.13
CA CYS A 203 -3.94 5.48 -14.56
C CYS A 203 -3.40 6.90 -14.80
N LEU A 204 -4.19 7.73 -15.47
CA LEU A 204 -3.84 9.10 -15.83
C LEU A 204 -4.79 10.07 -15.15
N THR A 205 -4.26 11.09 -14.49
CA THR A 205 -5.07 12.14 -13.85
C THR A 205 -4.50 13.52 -14.16
N GLY A 206 -5.36 14.54 -14.28
CA GLY A 206 -4.93 15.93 -14.51
C GLY A 206 -5.20 16.46 -15.90
N ASN A 207 -4.38 17.40 -16.37
CA ASN A 207 -4.63 18.17 -17.59
C ASN A 207 -4.11 17.46 -18.83
N PHE A 208 -5.00 16.78 -19.53
CA PHE A 208 -4.75 16.14 -20.83
C PHE A 208 -6.07 15.92 -21.60
N ASN A 209 -5.95 15.71 -22.91
CA ASN A 209 -7.08 15.27 -23.73
C ASN A 209 -7.19 13.75 -23.68
N PRO A 210 -8.30 13.18 -23.21
CA PRO A 210 -8.43 11.73 -23.03
C PRO A 210 -8.44 10.93 -24.34
N ASP A 211 -8.98 11.49 -25.44
CA ASP A 211 -9.00 10.81 -26.73
C ASP A 211 -7.59 10.76 -27.33
N GLU A 212 -6.81 11.85 -27.20
CA GLU A 212 -5.40 11.88 -27.61
C GLU A 212 -4.56 10.94 -26.74
N ALA A 213 -4.77 10.93 -25.43
CA ALA A 213 -4.06 10.03 -24.53
C ALA A 213 -4.31 8.56 -24.86
N LEU A 214 -5.57 8.19 -25.12
CA LEU A 214 -5.92 6.84 -25.53
C LEU A 214 -5.27 6.47 -26.86
N ALA A 215 -5.33 7.35 -27.88
CA ALA A 215 -4.70 7.11 -29.18
C ALA A 215 -3.18 6.89 -29.06
N ILE A 216 -2.48 7.66 -28.20
CA ILE A 216 -1.06 7.48 -27.92
C ILE A 216 -0.81 6.07 -27.34
N ILE A 217 -1.61 5.66 -26.36
CA ILE A 217 -1.46 4.35 -25.71
C ILE A 217 -1.75 3.22 -26.72
N GLU A 218 -2.83 3.32 -27.49
CA GLU A 218 -3.19 2.31 -28.49
C GLU A 218 -2.10 2.17 -29.57
N GLU A 219 -1.60 3.29 -30.10
CA GLU A 219 -0.51 3.29 -31.09
C GLU A 219 0.78 2.70 -30.52
N ASN A 220 1.13 3.05 -29.26
CA ASN A 220 2.28 2.51 -28.57
C ASN A 220 2.17 0.99 -28.38
N GLN A 221 1.02 0.52 -27.89
CA GLN A 221 0.79 -0.90 -27.63
C GLN A 221 0.69 -1.74 -28.93
N ALA A 222 0.20 -1.17 -30.02
CA ALA A 222 0.12 -1.84 -31.32
C ALA A 222 1.50 -2.11 -31.94
N LYS A 223 2.53 -1.34 -31.57
CA LYS A 223 3.92 -1.54 -32.01
C LYS A 223 4.63 -2.67 -31.27
N LYS A 224 4.09 -3.13 -30.15
CA LYS A 224 4.69 -4.12 -29.25
C LYS A 224 4.11 -5.50 -29.47
N THR A 225 4.94 -6.53 -29.32
CA THR A 225 4.53 -7.93 -29.39
C THR A 225 4.69 -8.59 -28.02
N PHE A 226 3.61 -9.02 -27.46
CA PHE A 226 3.61 -9.74 -26.19
C PHE A 226 3.33 -11.23 -26.44
N LYS A 227 4.05 -12.08 -25.71
CA LYS A 227 3.77 -13.53 -25.73
C LYS A 227 2.44 -13.79 -25.03
N GLU A 228 1.61 -14.66 -25.62
CA GLU A 228 0.41 -15.10 -24.96
C GLU A 228 0.74 -15.71 -23.60
N GLN A 229 0.08 -15.24 -22.56
CA GLN A 229 0.32 -15.68 -21.20
C GLN A 229 -0.84 -16.51 -20.67
N LYS A 230 -0.49 -17.65 -20.07
CA LYS A 230 -1.43 -18.44 -19.29
C LYS A 230 -1.77 -17.72 -18.00
N LYS A 231 -2.97 -17.97 -17.48
CA LYS A 231 -3.40 -17.44 -16.19
C LYS A 231 -2.41 -17.77 -15.08
N ILE A 232 -2.02 -16.76 -14.32
CA ILE A 232 -1.14 -16.90 -13.17
C ILE A 232 -1.97 -17.31 -11.94
N ILE A 233 -1.47 -18.29 -11.21
CA ILE A 233 -2.03 -18.78 -9.95
C ILE A 233 -0.99 -18.54 -8.86
N VAL A 234 -1.20 -17.51 -8.06
CA VAL A 234 -0.37 -17.23 -6.88
C VAL A 234 -0.71 -18.22 -5.77
N LYS A 235 0.32 -18.73 -5.10
CA LYS A 235 0.16 -19.67 -3.99
C LYS A 235 -0.55 -19.01 -2.82
N LYS A 236 -1.69 -19.57 -2.43
CA LYS A 236 -2.41 -19.09 -1.25
C LYS A 236 -1.68 -19.49 0.02
N ILE A 237 -1.32 -18.51 0.82
CA ILE A 237 -0.69 -18.70 2.13
C ILE A 237 -1.80 -18.88 3.17
N ARG A 238 -1.69 -19.93 3.97
CA ARG A 238 -2.58 -20.14 5.12
C ARG A 238 -1.95 -19.50 6.35
N GLU A 239 -2.38 -18.29 6.63
CA GLU A 239 -1.98 -17.55 7.84
C GLU A 239 -2.79 -18.06 9.05
N PRO A 240 -2.14 -18.38 10.21
CA PRO A 240 -2.86 -18.80 11.41
C PRO A 240 -3.50 -17.61 12.15
N LYS A 241 -4.40 -17.93 13.11
CA LYS A 241 -5.12 -16.90 13.89
C LYS A 241 -4.24 -16.15 14.88
N ASN A 242 -3.22 -16.81 15.41
CA ASN A 242 -2.28 -16.21 16.36
C ASN A 242 -1.28 -15.29 15.64
N VAL A 243 -0.66 -14.42 16.40
CA VAL A 243 0.52 -13.65 15.99
C VAL A 243 1.78 -14.50 16.14
N ALA A 244 2.86 -14.13 15.44
CA ALA A 244 4.15 -14.81 15.60
C ALA A 244 4.76 -14.50 16.97
N TYR A 245 4.73 -13.23 17.38
CA TYR A 245 5.19 -12.80 18.70
C TYR A 245 4.21 -11.78 19.29
N SER A 246 3.81 -11.97 20.54
CA SER A 246 2.89 -11.05 21.22
C SER A 246 3.57 -9.80 21.76
N TYR A 247 4.89 -9.81 21.90
CA TYR A 247 5.69 -8.69 22.39
C TYR A 247 7.12 -8.77 21.85
N LYS A 248 7.67 -7.60 21.43
CA LYS A 248 9.06 -7.47 21.02
C LYS A 248 9.61 -6.11 21.41
N GLU A 249 10.82 -6.08 21.98
CA GLU A 249 11.57 -4.85 22.23
C GLU A 249 12.84 -4.81 21.37
N ILE A 250 13.11 -3.64 20.81
CA ILE A 250 14.28 -3.38 19.99
C ILE A 250 15.00 -2.15 20.56
N LYS A 251 16.31 -2.21 20.64
CA LYS A 251 17.15 -1.11 21.12
C LYS A 251 17.69 -0.33 19.93
N LYS A 252 17.43 0.96 19.88
CA LYS A 252 17.91 1.92 18.88
C LYS A 252 18.27 3.24 19.56
N ASP A 253 18.89 4.15 18.81
CA ASP A 253 19.14 5.51 19.29
C ASP A 253 17.89 6.36 19.09
N VAL A 254 17.08 6.41 20.12
CA VAL A 254 15.82 7.18 20.15
C VAL A 254 15.71 7.91 21.48
N SER A 255 15.24 9.16 21.45
CA SER A 255 15.01 9.98 22.66
C SER A 255 13.72 9.57 23.37
N ILE A 256 12.68 9.23 22.60
CA ILE A 256 11.39 8.78 23.11
C ILE A 256 11.09 7.41 22.48
N PRO A 257 10.71 6.39 23.28
CA PRO A 257 10.36 5.10 22.74
C PRO A 257 9.17 5.17 21.78
N LYS A 258 9.32 4.56 20.62
CA LYS A 258 8.25 4.39 19.63
C LYS A 258 7.54 3.07 19.90
N THR A 259 6.22 3.08 19.89
CA THR A 259 5.40 1.92 20.26
C THR A 259 4.35 1.66 19.21
N GLU A 260 4.24 0.43 18.78
CA GLU A 260 3.14 -0.05 17.95
C GLU A 260 2.37 -1.13 18.68
N TYR A 261 1.04 -0.98 18.71
CA TYR A 261 0.09 -1.93 19.21
C TYR A 261 -0.81 -2.38 18.06
N ALA A 262 -0.81 -3.65 17.74
CA ALA A 262 -1.59 -4.18 16.62
C ALA A 262 -2.50 -5.34 17.04
N LEU A 263 -3.76 -5.29 16.59
CA LEU A 263 -4.75 -6.36 16.74
C LEU A 263 -4.86 -7.16 15.44
N LYS A 264 -5.03 -8.48 15.57
CA LYS A 264 -5.30 -9.40 14.46
C LYS A 264 -6.61 -10.15 14.69
N LEU A 265 -7.64 -9.82 13.94
CA LEU A 265 -8.99 -10.31 14.10
C LEU A 265 -9.43 -11.12 12.88
N PRO A 266 -10.05 -12.31 13.03
CA PRO A 266 -10.56 -13.06 11.89
C PRO A 266 -11.65 -12.26 11.15
N LEU A 267 -11.47 -11.99 9.86
CA LEU A 267 -12.47 -11.30 9.04
C LEU A 267 -13.82 -12.03 9.05
N SER A 268 -13.79 -13.37 9.16
CA SER A 268 -14.98 -14.20 9.28
C SER A 268 -15.85 -13.89 10.51
N SER A 269 -15.34 -13.21 11.53
CA SER A 269 -16.12 -12.75 12.68
C SER A 269 -17.12 -11.66 12.31
N PHE A 270 -16.81 -10.90 11.27
CA PHE A 270 -17.61 -9.80 10.74
C PHE A 270 -18.50 -10.28 9.58
N THR A 271 -17.94 -11.02 8.62
CA THR A 271 -18.70 -11.47 7.44
C THR A 271 -19.82 -12.44 7.79
N LYS A 272 -19.64 -13.31 8.80
CA LYS A 272 -20.72 -14.15 9.34
C LYS A 272 -21.85 -13.35 10.02
N ALA A 273 -21.60 -12.13 10.40
CA ALA A 273 -22.60 -11.20 10.93
C ALA A 273 -23.23 -10.32 9.83
N GLY A 274 -22.98 -10.61 8.56
CA GLY A 274 -23.52 -9.86 7.42
C GLY A 274 -22.78 -8.56 7.10
N ILE A 275 -21.60 -8.31 7.70
CA ILE A 275 -20.80 -7.12 7.46
C ILE A 275 -19.71 -7.48 6.44
N ASN A 276 -19.84 -6.98 5.21
CA ASN A 276 -18.83 -7.17 4.19
C ASN A 276 -17.57 -6.30 4.48
N GLU A 277 -16.50 -6.55 3.77
CA GLU A 277 -15.21 -5.88 3.99
C GLU A 277 -15.29 -4.35 3.79
N GLN A 278 -15.98 -3.91 2.76
CA GLN A 278 -16.12 -2.49 2.43
C GLN A 278 -16.87 -1.75 3.54
N THR A 279 -18.02 -2.28 3.97
CA THR A 279 -18.77 -1.74 5.12
C THR A 279 -17.95 -1.77 6.40
N LEU A 280 -17.20 -2.84 6.64
CA LEU A 280 -16.34 -2.98 7.82
C LEU A 280 -15.27 -1.89 7.89
N LEU A 281 -14.50 -1.69 6.82
CA LEU A 281 -13.43 -0.69 6.78
C LEU A 281 -13.99 0.73 6.88
N THR A 282 -15.11 1.01 6.21
CA THR A 282 -15.78 2.32 6.27
C THR A 282 -16.34 2.59 7.68
N ALA A 283 -16.96 1.60 8.32
CA ALA A 283 -17.42 1.72 9.70
C ALA A 283 -16.26 1.92 10.68
N LEU A 284 -15.15 1.17 10.50
CA LEU A 284 -13.95 1.32 11.32
C LEU A 284 -13.30 2.68 11.18
N ASN A 285 -13.26 3.26 9.99
CA ASN A 285 -12.78 4.63 9.80
C ASN A 285 -13.54 5.59 10.73
N ILE A 286 -14.86 5.51 10.79
CA ILE A 286 -15.68 6.37 11.68
C ILE A 286 -15.46 6.01 13.15
N ILE A 287 -15.51 4.72 13.52
CA ILE A 287 -15.35 4.25 14.90
C ILE A 287 -14.00 4.70 15.47
N LEU A 288 -12.92 4.52 14.72
CA LEU A 288 -11.58 4.89 15.15
C LEU A 288 -11.45 6.41 15.29
N ASN A 289 -11.98 7.19 14.35
CA ASN A 289 -11.98 8.64 14.43
C ASN A 289 -12.77 9.18 15.63
N MET A 290 -13.91 8.55 15.99
CA MET A 290 -14.71 8.93 17.17
C MET A 290 -13.96 8.65 18.47
N ASN A 291 -13.23 7.53 18.54
CA ASN A 291 -12.66 7.05 19.79
C ASN A 291 -11.19 7.44 20.00
N PHE A 292 -10.44 7.71 18.92
CA PHE A 292 -8.99 7.93 18.94
C PHE A 292 -8.56 9.16 18.13
N GLY A 293 -9.49 9.82 17.43
CA GLY A 293 -9.20 11.02 16.63
C GLY A 293 -8.77 12.21 17.50
N SER A 294 -8.25 13.25 16.87
CA SER A 294 -7.71 14.45 17.54
C SER A 294 -8.70 15.17 18.47
N THR A 295 -9.99 14.96 18.28
CA THR A 295 -11.07 15.55 19.11
C THR A 295 -11.65 14.54 20.12
N SER A 296 -11.08 13.33 20.25
CA SER A 296 -11.59 12.33 21.18
C SER A 296 -11.11 12.58 22.61
N LEU A 297 -12.01 12.41 23.57
CA LEU A 297 -11.67 12.49 25.01
C LEU A 297 -10.53 11.53 25.40
N PHE A 298 -10.45 10.38 24.77
CA PHE A 298 -9.39 9.42 25.06
C PHE A 298 -8.01 9.97 24.66
N ARG A 299 -7.89 10.60 23.48
CA ARG A 299 -6.63 11.23 23.05
C ARG A 299 -6.25 12.38 23.99
N GLU A 300 -7.21 13.24 24.33
CA GLU A 300 -7.01 14.32 25.33
C GLU A 300 -6.49 13.75 26.67
N GLN A 301 -7.12 12.70 27.19
CA GLN A 301 -6.66 12.04 28.43
C GLN A 301 -5.23 11.47 28.34
N LEU A 302 -4.83 10.94 27.17
CA LEU A 302 -3.47 10.45 26.97
C LEU A 302 -2.44 11.59 26.97
N VAL A 303 -2.77 12.71 26.32
CA VAL A 303 -1.91 13.90 26.26
C VAL A 303 -1.81 14.59 27.61
N ASP A 304 -2.94 14.87 28.27
CA ASP A 304 -2.99 15.50 29.61
C ASP A 304 -2.31 14.65 30.68
N GLY A 305 -2.43 13.34 30.54
CA GLY A 305 -1.73 12.37 31.40
C GLY A 305 -0.24 12.20 31.09
N ASN A 306 0.30 12.93 30.13
CA ASN A 306 1.67 12.81 29.61
C ASN A 306 2.03 11.36 29.21
N ILE A 307 1.05 10.61 28.68
CA ILE A 307 1.27 9.25 28.19
C ILE A 307 1.84 9.30 26.77
N ILE A 308 1.36 10.22 25.92
CA ILE A 308 1.82 10.45 24.54
C ILE A 308 2.01 11.95 24.28
N ASN A 309 2.71 12.30 23.20
CA ASN A 309 2.95 13.67 22.74
C ASN A 309 1.98 14.15 21.63
N ASP A 310 0.74 13.67 21.60
CA ASP A 310 -0.27 13.96 20.56
C ASP A 310 0.07 13.45 19.15
N ASP A 311 0.84 12.38 19.05
CA ASP A 311 1.28 11.71 17.82
C ASP A 311 0.56 10.38 17.54
N LEU A 312 -0.58 10.12 18.16
CA LEU A 312 -1.32 8.87 18.00
C LEU A 312 -1.81 8.68 16.56
N VAL A 313 -1.20 7.73 15.87
CA VAL A 313 -1.59 7.28 14.54
C VAL A 313 -2.35 5.96 14.67
N TYR A 314 -3.40 5.78 13.88
CA TYR A 314 -4.17 4.54 13.86
C TYR A 314 -4.73 4.28 12.47
N TYR A 315 -4.80 3.02 12.09
CA TYR A 315 -5.45 2.59 10.86
C TYR A 315 -5.96 1.15 10.97
N ALA A 316 -6.83 0.80 10.03
CA ALA A 316 -7.35 -0.55 9.90
C ALA A 316 -7.22 -1.03 8.46
N SER A 317 -6.78 -2.27 8.30
CA SER A 317 -6.60 -2.89 7.00
C SER A 317 -7.09 -4.34 7.01
N VAL A 318 -7.48 -4.84 5.83
CA VAL A 318 -7.77 -6.26 5.66
C VAL A 318 -6.61 -6.91 4.92
N CYS A 319 -5.99 -7.88 5.58
CA CYS A 319 -4.84 -8.63 5.10
C CYS A 319 -5.21 -10.11 5.00
N GLY A 320 -5.53 -10.57 3.79
CA GLY A 320 -6.02 -11.92 3.55
C GLY A 320 -7.33 -12.19 4.32
N ASN A 321 -7.31 -13.13 5.26
CA ASN A 321 -8.49 -13.50 6.06
C ASN A 321 -8.59 -12.77 7.41
N TYR A 322 -7.81 -11.71 7.61
CA TYR A 322 -7.72 -11.00 8.88
C TYR A 322 -7.92 -9.50 8.69
N LEU A 323 -8.68 -8.91 9.61
CA LEU A 323 -8.66 -7.50 9.91
C LEU A 323 -7.48 -7.25 10.85
N VAL A 324 -6.66 -6.26 10.52
CA VAL A 324 -5.59 -5.73 11.36
C VAL A 324 -5.96 -4.30 11.74
N ILE A 325 -5.84 -3.96 13.02
CA ILE A 325 -6.01 -2.59 13.52
C ILE A 325 -4.74 -2.21 14.26
N GLU A 326 -4.12 -1.13 13.86
CA GLU A 326 -2.81 -0.71 14.33
C GLU A 326 -2.88 0.68 14.96
N PHE A 327 -2.10 0.85 16.04
CA PHE A 327 -1.97 2.09 16.78
C PHE A 327 -0.50 2.35 17.04
N LEU A 328 0.00 3.50 16.62
CA LEU A 328 1.40 3.90 16.75
C LEU A 328 1.47 5.21 17.53
N CYS A 329 2.45 5.32 18.42
CA CYS A 329 2.75 6.56 19.13
C CYS A 329 4.17 6.57 19.68
N GLU A 330 4.62 7.75 20.08
CA GLU A 330 5.79 7.94 20.93
C GLU A 330 5.36 8.02 22.39
N THR A 331 5.99 7.21 23.26
CA THR A 331 5.63 7.18 24.67
C THR A 331 6.75 6.64 25.55
N HIS A 332 7.01 7.33 26.69
CA HIS A 332 7.88 6.80 27.74
C HIS A 332 7.24 5.66 28.54
N TYR A 333 5.92 5.40 28.34
CA TYR A 333 5.13 4.44 29.10
C TYR A 333 4.45 3.38 28.22
N PRO A 334 5.18 2.59 27.39
CA PRO A 334 4.57 1.66 26.42
C PRO A 334 3.55 0.71 27.02
N LYS A 335 3.83 0.15 28.21
CA LYS A 335 2.93 -0.80 28.90
C LYS A 335 1.66 -0.11 29.39
N ARG A 336 1.77 1.13 29.89
CA ARG A 336 0.62 1.90 30.36
C ARG A 336 -0.26 2.32 29.20
N PHE A 337 0.35 2.80 28.11
CA PHE A 337 -0.36 3.09 26.86
C PHE A 337 -1.14 1.88 26.38
N ALA A 338 -0.49 0.70 26.25
CA ALA A 338 -1.14 -0.53 25.82
C ALA A 338 -2.33 -0.91 26.73
N SER A 339 -2.18 -0.77 28.05
CA SER A 339 -3.27 -1.07 29.01
C SER A 339 -4.46 -0.12 28.84
N LEU A 340 -4.22 1.18 28.71
CA LEU A 340 -5.27 2.19 28.49
C LEU A 340 -5.96 1.99 27.14
N LEU A 341 -5.18 1.68 26.09
CA LEU A 341 -5.71 1.37 24.78
C LEU A 341 -6.60 0.13 24.77
N GLU A 342 -6.19 -0.93 25.48
CA GLU A 342 -7.02 -2.15 25.63
C GLU A 342 -8.32 -1.88 26.38
N GLU A 343 -8.27 -1.11 27.46
CA GLU A 343 -9.46 -0.66 28.17
C GLU A 343 -10.41 0.09 27.26
N LYS A 344 -9.88 1.06 26.47
CA LYS A 344 -10.66 1.83 25.51
C LYS A 344 -11.25 0.97 24.40
N LEU A 345 -10.46 0.05 23.82
CA LEU A 345 -10.92 -0.88 22.78
C LEU A 345 -12.04 -1.82 23.23
N ASN A 346 -12.05 -2.19 24.52
CA ASN A 346 -13.13 -2.98 25.12
C ASN A 346 -14.38 -2.11 25.46
N ASN A 347 -14.23 -0.78 25.48
CA ASN A 347 -15.27 0.19 25.84
C ASN A 347 -15.42 1.29 24.77
N LEU A 348 -15.53 0.89 23.50
CA LEU A 348 -15.73 1.82 22.40
C LEU A 348 -17.09 2.52 22.54
N ILE A 349 -17.07 3.84 22.40
CA ILE A 349 -18.23 4.70 22.48
C ILE A 349 -18.78 4.97 21.08
N ILE A 350 -20.08 4.87 20.92
CA ILE A 350 -20.80 5.25 19.71
C ILE A 350 -21.86 6.28 20.12
N ASP A 351 -21.52 7.53 19.92
CA ASP A 351 -22.41 8.68 20.08
C ASP A 351 -23.04 9.04 18.74
N GLU A 352 -24.30 9.40 18.71
CA GLU A 352 -25.05 9.63 17.46
C GLU A 352 -24.70 10.98 16.82
N GLU A 353 -24.50 12.01 17.60
CA GLU A 353 -24.13 13.33 17.10
C GLU A 353 -22.72 13.30 16.52
N GLU A 354 -21.80 12.71 17.25
CA GLU A 354 -20.41 12.52 16.81
C GLU A 354 -20.34 11.61 15.58
N PHE A 355 -21.09 10.51 15.53
CA PHE A 355 -21.20 9.68 14.34
C PHE A 355 -21.60 10.49 13.11
N ASN A 356 -22.67 11.29 13.20
CA ASN A 356 -23.13 12.10 12.09
C ASN A 356 -22.09 13.16 11.68
N SER A 357 -21.35 13.72 12.63
CA SER A 357 -20.26 14.65 12.38
C SER A 357 -19.09 13.98 11.65
N LYS A 358 -18.59 12.84 12.16
CA LYS A 358 -17.48 12.11 11.54
C LYS A 358 -17.84 11.54 10.16
N LYS A 359 -19.09 11.13 9.97
CA LYS A 359 -19.62 10.70 8.68
C LYS A 359 -19.56 11.85 7.64
N ARG A 360 -20.01 13.05 8.00
CA ARG A 360 -19.88 14.22 7.10
C ARG A 360 -18.43 14.53 6.75
N VAL A 361 -17.52 14.48 7.73
CA VAL A 361 -16.09 14.70 7.51
C VAL A 361 -15.53 13.63 6.56
N ALA A 362 -15.88 12.36 6.74
CA ALA A 362 -15.42 11.28 5.88
C ALA A 362 -15.90 11.43 4.43
N ILE A 363 -17.17 11.84 4.23
CA ILE A 363 -17.73 12.15 2.89
C ILE A 363 -17.01 13.38 2.29
N SER A 364 -16.78 14.43 3.08
CA SER A 364 -16.03 15.61 2.61
C SER A 364 -14.61 15.24 2.19
N ASN A 365 -13.93 14.38 2.95
CA ASN A 365 -12.58 13.91 2.58
C ASN A 365 -12.60 13.10 1.29
N LEU A 366 -13.64 12.27 1.05
CA LEU A 366 -13.80 11.55 -0.22
C LEU A 366 -13.91 12.52 -1.40
N ILE A 367 -14.64 13.62 -1.24
CA ILE A 367 -14.76 14.66 -2.28
C ILE A 367 -13.40 15.36 -2.50
N LEU A 368 -12.74 15.76 -1.41
CA LEU A 368 -11.45 16.46 -1.47
C LEU A 368 -10.30 15.63 -2.08
N VAL A 369 -10.40 14.30 -2.06
CA VAL A 369 -9.43 13.45 -2.77
C VAL A 369 -9.39 13.76 -4.26
N PHE A 370 -10.51 14.10 -4.88
CA PHE A 370 -10.61 14.37 -6.32
C PHE A 370 -10.21 15.80 -6.71
N GLU A 371 -9.94 16.68 -5.75
CA GLU A 371 -9.36 18.00 -6.00
C GLU A 371 -7.82 17.95 -6.19
N ASP A 372 -7.19 16.82 -5.82
CA ASP A 372 -5.77 16.56 -5.95
C ASP A 372 -5.53 15.40 -6.93
N ILE A 373 -4.74 15.64 -7.98
CA ILE A 373 -4.56 14.68 -9.07
C ILE A 373 -3.78 13.44 -8.63
N GLU A 374 -2.82 13.55 -7.71
CA GLU A 374 -2.06 12.41 -7.19
C GLU A 374 -2.95 11.56 -6.28
N ARG A 375 -3.67 12.18 -5.33
CA ARG A 375 -4.59 11.49 -4.44
C ARG A 375 -5.75 10.81 -5.19
N ALA A 376 -6.26 11.45 -6.25
CA ALA A 376 -7.28 10.86 -7.10
C ALA A 376 -6.76 9.62 -7.87
N ASN A 377 -5.52 9.69 -8.36
CA ASN A 377 -4.84 8.55 -8.98
C ASN A 377 -4.67 7.39 -8.00
N GLU A 378 -4.16 7.67 -6.80
CA GLU A 378 -4.01 6.68 -5.73
C GLU A 378 -5.35 6.04 -5.33
N PHE A 379 -6.41 6.84 -5.24
CA PHE A 379 -7.76 6.36 -4.95
C PHE A 379 -8.24 5.36 -6.00
N ILE A 380 -8.13 5.71 -7.29
CA ILE A 380 -8.50 4.85 -8.40
C ILE A 380 -7.64 3.58 -8.38
N SER A 381 -6.32 3.74 -8.31
CA SER A 381 -5.35 2.65 -8.34
C SER A 381 -5.52 1.67 -7.18
N SER A 382 -5.78 2.17 -5.97
CA SER A 382 -5.99 1.33 -4.78
C SER A 382 -7.20 0.40 -4.93
N GLY A 383 -8.28 0.88 -5.52
CA GLY A 383 -9.46 0.06 -5.83
C GLY A 383 -9.17 -1.02 -6.87
N ILE A 384 -8.45 -0.65 -7.92
CA ILE A 384 -8.05 -1.58 -8.99
C ILE A 384 -7.14 -2.68 -8.43
N ILE A 385 -6.19 -2.35 -7.57
CA ILE A 385 -5.28 -3.32 -6.94
C ILE A 385 -6.06 -4.27 -6.03
N LYS A 386 -6.95 -3.74 -5.21
CA LYS A 386 -7.60 -4.51 -4.16
C LYS A 386 -8.84 -5.27 -4.65
N TYR A 387 -9.64 -4.64 -5.51
CA TYR A 387 -10.95 -5.14 -5.92
C TYR A 387 -11.08 -5.32 -7.44
N ASN A 388 -10.07 -4.94 -8.20
CA ASN A 388 -10.07 -4.91 -9.67
C ASN A 388 -11.16 -3.99 -10.25
N GLU A 389 -11.52 -2.94 -9.51
CA GLU A 389 -12.54 -1.96 -9.89
C GLU A 389 -12.26 -0.57 -9.27
N VAL A 390 -12.78 0.48 -9.88
CA VAL A 390 -12.77 1.83 -9.29
C VAL A 390 -13.70 1.82 -8.06
N PRO A 391 -13.32 2.34 -6.88
CA PRO A 391 -14.09 2.23 -5.65
C PRO A 391 -15.29 3.21 -5.59
N THR A 392 -16.23 3.05 -6.51
CA THR A 392 -17.44 3.89 -6.64
C THR A 392 -18.41 3.74 -5.47
N TYR A 393 -18.35 2.61 -4.77
CA TYR A 393 -19.25 2.22 -3.68
C TYR A 393 -19.09 3.04 -2.40
N LEU A 394 -18.00 3.77 -2.21
CA LEU A 394 -17.66 4.37 -0.90
C LEU A 394 -18.68 5.41 -0.44
N TYR A 395 -19.18 6.25 -1.34
CA TYR A 395 -20.20 7.24 -0.99
C TYR A 395 -21.50 6.58 -0.48
N ASP A 396 -21.97 5.56 -1.18
CA ASP A 396 -23.16 4.80 -0.81
C ASP A 396 -22.96 4.05 0.51
N VAL A 397 -21.79 3.45 0.70
CA VAL A 397 -21.47 2.77 1.95
C VAL A 397 -21.49 3.76 3.12
N TYR A 398 -20.87 4.94 2.99
CA TYR A 398 -20.94 5.97 4.02
C TYR A 398 -22.39 6.38 4.31
N ASN A 399 -23.20 6.62 3.27
CA ASN A 399 -24.60 7.02 3.43
C ASN A 399 -25.46 5.95 4.11
N SER A 400 -25.24 4.68 3.80
CA SER A 400 -25.96 3.54 4.37
C SER A 400 -25.56 3.19 5.79
N LEU A 401 -24.38 3.65 6.27
CA LEU A 401 -23.94 3.39 7.64
C LEU A 401 -24.92 4.00 8.66
N ASN A 402 -25.16 3.23 9.72
CA ASN A 402 -25.99 3.62 10.84
C ASN A 402 -25.40 3.13 12.17
N ILE A 403 -25.91 3.64 13.26
CA ILE A 403 -25.47 3.33 14.64
C ILE A 403 -25.50 1.82 14.93
N SER A 404 -26.49 1.10 14.42
CA SER A 404 -26.61 -0.36 14.62
C SER A 404 -25.43 -1.09 13.98
N THR A 405 -25.04 -0.70 12.77
CA THR A 405 -23.88 -1.27 12.07
C THR A 405 -22.60 -1.03 12.88
N LEU A 406 -22.35 0.20 13.35
CA LEU A 406 -21.17 0.53 14.15
C LEU A 406 -21.13 -0.29 15.45
N LYS A 407 -22.26 -0.34 16.18
CA LYS A 407 -22.38 -1.16 17.41
C LYS A 407 -22.10 -2.65 17.16
N ASN A 408 -22.55 -3.17 16.00
CA ASN A 408 -22.30 -4.56 15.62
C ASN A 408 -20.82 -4.81 15.29
N VAL A 409 -20.11 -3.85 14.67
CA VAL A 409 -18.67 -3.89 14.45
C VAL A 409 -17.95 -3.87 15.80
N CYS A 410 -18.23 -2.92 16.69
CA CYS A 410 -17.61 -2.78 18.01
C CYS A 410 -17.70 -4.06 18.83
N LYS A 411 -18.86 -4.73 18.86
CA LYS A 411 -19.06 -6.00 19.59
C LYS A 411 -18.13 -7.13 19.14
N LYS A 412 -17.52 -7.04 17.95
CA LYS A 412 -16.62 -8.08 17.42
C LYS A 412 -15.15 -7.74 17.63
N ILE A 413 -14.82 -6.49 17.94
CA ILE A 413 -13.47 -6.08 18.29
C ILE A 413 -13.15 -6.65 19.66
N ASN A 414 -11.96 -7.25 19.80
CA ASN A 414 -11.45 -7.75 21.04
C ASN A 414 -9.92 -7.75 21.04
N THR A 415 -9.31 -7.72 22.20
CA THR A 415 -7.86 -7.58 22.41
C THR A 415 -7.14 -8.91 22.65
N LYS A 416 -7.76 -10.06 22.27
CA LYS A 416 -7.23 -11.40 22.57
C LYS A 416 -5.99 -11.75 21.76
N VAL A 417 -5.96 -11.37 20.50
CA VAL A 417 -4.84 -11.65 19.58
C VAL A 417 -4.23 -10.33 19.16
N LYS A 418 -3.05 -10.05 19.67
CA LYS A 418 -2.34 -8.79 19.53
C LYS A 418 -0.84 -8.97 19.54
N THR A 419 -0.15 -7.97 19.06
CA THR A 419 1.28 -7.78 19.28
C THR A 419 1.56 -6.36 19.78
N ILE A 420 2.63 -6.20 20.53
CA ILE A 420 3.15 -4.91 20.96
C ILE A 420 4.63 -4.90 20.62
N VAL A 421 5.04 -3.91 19.86
CA VAL A 421 6.44 -3.69 19.51
C VAL A 421 6.90 -2.35 20.06
N VAL A 422 8.08 -2.34 20.65
CA VAL A 422 8.68 -1.15 21.27
C VAL A 422 10.09 -0.96 20.76
N VAL A 423 10.35 0.17 20.11
CA VAL A 423 11.71 0.62 19.81
C VAL A 423 12.09 1.62 20.90
N LYS A 424 13.11 1.31 21.69
CA LYS A 424 13.51 2.11 22.84
C LYS A 424 15.01 2.41 22.86
N GLU A 425 15.38 3.38 23.68
CA GLU A 425 16.77 3.82 23.85
C GLU A 425 17.69 2.65 24.24
N ASN A 426 18.89 2.70 23.67
CA ASN A 426 20.00 1.82 24.01
C ASN A 426 20.66 2.35 25.29
N ASN A 427 20.21 1.91 26.47
CA ASN A 427 20.79 2.33 27.75
C ASN A 427 22.29 2.06 27.77
N LYS A 428 23.13 3.10 27.77
CA LYS A 428 24.61 3.00 27.83
C LYS A 428 25.16 2.22 29.04
N THR A 429 24.31 1.87 30.00
CA THR A 429 24.68 1.07 31.19
C THR A 429 24.99 -0.39 30.88
N ASP A 430 24.51 -0.94 29.75
CA ASP A 430 24.78 -2.35 29.38
C ASP A 430 26.13 -2.55 28.68
N GLN A 431 26.80 -1.48 28.24
CA GLN A 431 28.11 -1.56 27.57
C GLN A 431 29.29 -1.74 28.54
N LYS A 432 29.07 -1.64 29.87
CA LYS A 432 30.14 -1.87 30.88
C LYS A 432 30.19 -3.30 31.43
N LYS A 433 29.42 -4.23 30.88
CA LYS A 433 29.36 -5.64 31.29
C LYS A 433 29.66 -6.65 30.16
N LYS A 434 30.37 -6.25 29.15
CA LYS A 434 30.97 -7.19 28.18
C LYS A 434 32.49 -7.09 28.20
#